data_c73e111f4b1efab5500770dd8bfcc666
#
_entry.id   c73e111f4b1efab5500770dd8bfcc666
#
_cell.length_a   1.000
_cell.length_b   1.000
_cell.length_c   1.000
_cell.angle_alpha   90.00
_cell.angle_beta   90.00
_cell.angle_gamma   90.00
#
_symmetry.space_group_name_H-M   'P 1'
#
loop_
_entity.id
_entity.type
_entity.pdbx_description
1 polymer ?
#
loop_
_entity_poly.entity_id
_entity_poly.type
_entity_poly.pdbx_seq_one_letter_code
_entity_poly.pdbx_strand_id
1 'polypeptide(L)'
;IYLFTILSGIASAACEKSYTIHSPDRTIGITLTVGNRIAYEVRVDGRTVVAPTPVAMTLDDGTVWGGSAQPSRIRKGMVNTSFATPFYIKKRVADHYNWLRADFRQGFAIELRAYDDGVAYRFISTTDRSLVVASEEAGAAFPEDWTCWVPYVRDCDGTEIVPFGSQFKTSFENLY
;
A
#
# COMPACT_ATOMS: atom_id res chain seq x y z
N ILE A 1 12.47 -4.81 -55.17
CA ILE A 1 13.28 -4.80 -53.91
C ILE A 1 12.54 -3.89 -52.95
N TYR A 2 11.83 -4.48 -51.97
CA TYR A 2 11.16 -3.72 -50.87
C TYR A 2 12.10 -3.64 -49.69
N LEU A 3 12.51 -2.42 -49.33
CA LEU A 3 13.32 -2.14 -48.14
C LEU A 3 12.38 -2.06 -46.91
N PHE A 4 12.42 -3.07 -46.05
CA PHE A 4 11.69 -3.09 -44.79
C PHE A 4 12.53 -2.33 -43.72
N THR A 5 12.14 -1.11 -43.40
CA THR A 5 12.78 -0.34 -42.33
C THR A 5 12.17 -0.79 -40.99
N ILE A 6 12.93 -1.56 -40.22
CA ILE A 6 12.56 -1.92 -38.85
C ILE A 6 12.82 -0.70 -37.97
N LEU A 7 11.76 -0.02 -37.56
CA LEU A 7 11.81 1.04 -36.57
C LEU A 7 11.91 0.37 -35.19
N SER A 8 13.12 0.20 -34.66
CA SER A 8 13.34 -0.23 -33.28
C SER A 8 12.97 0.91 -32.35
N GLY A 9 11.77 0.85 -31.79
CA GLY A 9 11.35 1.73 -30.71
C GLY A 9 12.23 1.50 -29.47
N ILE A 10 13.06 2.48 -29.13
CA ILE A 10 13.80 2.51 -27.87
C ILE A 10 12.75 2.77 -26.78
N ALA A 11 12.31 1.71 -26.08
CA ALA A 11 11.55 1.86 -24.86
C ALA A 11 12.45 2.55 -23.83
N SER A 12 12.20 3.82 -23.53
CA SER A 12 12.86 4.54 -22.44
C SER A 12 12.49 3.84 -21.14
N ALA A 13 13.41 3.08 -20.58
CA ALA A 13 13.26 2.53 -19.24
C ALA A 13 13.17 3.71 -18.28
N ALA A 14 12.01 3.93 -17.68
CA ALA A 14 11.85 4.92 -16.62
C ALA A 14 12.83 4.57 -15.49
N CYS A 15 13.63 5.55 -15.06
CA CYS A 15 14.58 5.35 -13.96
C CYS A 15 13.79 5.01 -12.68
N GLU A 16 13.87 3.76 -12.27
CA GLU A 16 13.24 3.25 -11.05
C GLU A 16 13.98 3.76 -9.83
N LYS A 17 13.25 4.25 -8.82
CA LYS A 17 13.79 4.75 -7.56
C LYS A 17 13.15 4.02 -6.40
N SER A 18 13.97 3.60 -5.44
CA SER A 18 13.52 2.90 -4.25
C SER A 18 13.84 3.67 -2.98
N TYR A 19 12.91 3.64 -2.03
CA TYR A 19 12.98 4.34 -0.76
C TYR A 19 12.57 3.38 0.36
N THR A 20 13.48 3.10 1.28
CA THR A 20 13.26 2.17 2.38
C THR A 20 13.15 2.89 3.71
N ILE A 21 12.25 2.42 4.57
CA ILE A 21 12.21 2.67 6.01
C ILE A 21 12.19 1.34 6.75
N HIS A 22 12.59 1.38 8.02
CA HIS A 22 12.57 0.23 8.92
C HIS A 22 11.72 0.53 10.14
N SER A 23 11.21 -0.51 10.80
CA SER A 23 10.62 -0.41 12.14
C SER A 23 11.61 0.23 13.13
N PRO A 24 11.14 0.76 14.27
CA PRO A 24 12.02 1.31 15.30
C PRO A 24 13.07 0.31 15.78
N ASP A 25 12.73 -0.96 15.94
CA ASP A 25 13.63 -2.06 16.31
C ASP A 25 14.50 -2.59 15.14
N ARG A 26 14.24 -2.13 13.90
CA ARG A 26 14.91 -2.48 12.66
C ARG A 26 14.70 -3.91 12.14
N THR A 27 13.79 -4.69 12.72
CA THR A 27 13.50 -6.05 12.27
C THR A 27 12.67 -6.06 10.98
N ILE A 28 11.77 -5.10 10.80
CA ILE A 28 10.88 -5.00 9.63
C ILE A 28 11.32 -3.83 8.73
N GLY A 29 11.52 -4.11 7.45
CA GLY A 29 11.78 -3.11 6.41
C GLY A 29 10.65 -3.06 5.39
N ILE A 30 10.20 -1.85 5.03
CA ILE A 30 9.30 -1.63 3.90
C ILE A 30 9.94 -0.69 2.89
N THR A 31 9.94 -1.11 1.63
CA THR A 31 10.52 -0.36 0.50
C THR A 31 9.42 0.06 -0.45
N LEU A 32 9.38 1.34 -0.78
CA LEU A 32 8.58 1.91 -1.86
C LEU A 32 9.45 1.99 -3.11
N THR A 33 9.02 1.37 -4.18
CA THR A 33 9.65 1.48 -5.50
C THR A 33 8.74 2.30 -6.42
N VAL A 34 9.32 3.28 -7.09
CA VAL A 34 8.61 4.21 -7.98
C VAL A 34 9.27 4.20 -9.35
N GLY A 35 8.50 3.83 -10.35
CA GLY A 35 8.93 3.72 -11.75
C GLY A 35 7.71 3.78 -12.67
N ASN A 36 7.58 2.84 -13.58
CA ASN A 36 6.38 2.69 -14.42
C ASN A 36 5.13 2.40 -13.58
N ARG A 37 5.33 1.77 -12.44
CA ARG A 37 4.31 1.54 -11.40
C ARG A 37 4.90 1.85 -10.03
N ILE A 38 4.02 2.17 -9.08
CA ILE A 38 4.39 2.20 -7.66
C ILE A 38 4.21 0.79 -7.13
N ALA A 39 5.22 0.29 -6.42
CA ALA A 39 5.18 -1.01 -5.77
C ALA A 39 5.77 -0.93 -4.36
N TYR A 40 5.41 -1.86 -3.49
CA TYR A 40 6.03 -2.01 -2.19
C TYR A 40 6.58 -3.43 -2.00
N GLU A 41 7.61 -3.55 -1.18
CA GLU A 41 8.23 -4.80 -0.75
C GLU A 41 8.36 -4.78 0.78
N VAL A 42 8.16 -5.92 1.43
CA VAL A 42 8.37 -6.06 2.89
C VAL A 42 9.39 -7.14 3.17
N ARG A 43 10.32 -6.82 4.05
CA ARG A 43 11.32 -7.75 4.58
C ARG A 43 11.27 -7.80 6.10
N VAL A 44 11.45 -9.00 6.64
CA VAL A 44 11.59 -9.25 8.09
C VAL A 44 12.91 -9.96 8.31
N ASP A 45 13.78 -9.41 9.14
CA ASP A 45 15.13 -9.93 9.40
C ASP A 45 15.94 -10.20 8.11
N GLY A 46 15.76 -9.30 7.11
CA GLY A 46 16.42 -9.41 5.80
C GLY A 46 15.77 -10.39 4.82
N ARG A 47 14.79 -11.21 5.25
CA ARG A 47 14.05 -12.15 4.40
C ARG A 47 12.83 -11.45 3.78
N THR A 48 12.62 -11.59 2.48
CA THR A 48 11.43 -11.06 1.80
C THR A 48 10.18 -11.84 2.24
N VAL A 49 9.21 -11.11 2.79
CA VAL A 49 7.90 -11.63 3.22
C VAL A 49 6.81 -11.23 2.23
N VAL A 50 6.88 -10.03 1.70
CA VAL A 50 6.06 -9.59 0.57
C VAL A 50 7.02 -9.18 -0.55
N ALA A 51 6.96 -9.89 -1.66
CA ALA A 51 7.72 -9.57 -2.88
C ALA A 51 7.21 -8.24 -3.48
N PRO A 52 7.98 -7.57 -4.36
CA PRO A 52 7.55 -6.32 -4.97
C PRO A 52 6.14 -6.44 -5.55
N THR A 53 5.19 -5.75 -4.93
CA THR A 53 3.76 -5.82 -5.23
C THR A 53 3.27 -4.45 -5.68
N PRO A 54 2.70 -4.31 -6.88
CA PRO A 54 2.16 -3.05 -7.34
C PRO A 54 0.92 -2.64 -6.55
N VAL A 55 0.76 -1.32 -6.37
CA VAL A 55 -0.41 -0.69 -5.75
C VAL A 55 -0.90 0.45 -6.62
N ALA A 56 -2.20 0.55 -6.78
CA ALA A 56 -2.83 1.61 -7.55
C ALA A 56 -4.25 1.90 -7.05
N MET A 57 -4.71 3.11 -7.32
CA MET A 57 -6.09 3.54 -7.05
C MET A 57 -6.63 4.20 -8.31
N THR A 58 -7.75 3.69 -8.80
CA THR A 58 -8.43 4.23 -9.97
C THR A 58 -9.62 5.06 -9.52
N LEU A 59 -9.70 6.31 -9.97
CA LEU A 59 -10.80 7.21 -9.71
C LEU A 59 -11.91 7.03 -10.78
N ASP A 60 -13.09 7.52 -10.50
CA ASP A 60 -14.27 7.44 -11.40
C ASP A 60 -14.08 8.24 -12.70
N ASP A 61 -13.20 9.25 -12.68
CA ASP A 61 -12.83 10.02 -13.87
C ASP A 61 -11.78 9.32 -14.76
N GLY A 62 -11.39 8.07 -14.42
CA GLY A 62 -10.37 7.30 -15.11
C GLY A 62 -8.93 7.63 -14.71
N THR A 63 -8.71 8.58 -13.80
CA THR A 63 -7.37 8.89 -13.26
C THR A 63 -6.84 7.70 -12.46
N VAL A 64 -5.59 7.31 -12.73
CA VAL A 64 -4.92 6.22 -11.98
C VAL A 64 -3.77 6.78 -11.15
N TRP A 65 -3.88 6.67 -9.84
CA TRP A 65 -2.78 6.88 -8.91
C TRP A 65 -1.97 5.60 -8.77
N GLY A 66 -0.67 5.67 -8.91
CA GLY A 66 0.22 4.50 -8.88
C GLY A 66 0.76 4.05 -10.23
N GLY A 67 0.31 4.66 -11.33
CA GLY A 67 0.94 4.58 -12.66
C GLY A 67 2.21 5.42 -12.73
N SER A 68 2.81 5.51 -13.92
CA SER A 68 4.06 6.25 -14.21
C SER A 68 4.18 7.60 -13.48
N ALA A 69 4.60 7.58 -12.21
CA ALA A 69 4.65 8.72 -11.33
C ALA A 69 6.08 8.92 -10.82
N GLN A 70 6.50 10.18 -10.77
CA GLN A 70 7.74 10.55 -10.11
C GLN A 70 7.42 11.37 -8.87
N PRO A 71 7.97 11.02 -7.69
CA PRO A 71 7.72 11.79 -6.49
C PRO A 71 8.33 13.17 -6.61
N SER A 72 7.55 14.18 -6.29
CA SER A 72 8.00 15.57 -6.21
C SER A 72 8.72 15.86 -4.90
N ARG A 73 8.37 15.12 -3.84
CA ARG A 73 8.97 15.27 -2.51
C ARG A 73 8.91 13.96 -1.74
N ILE A 74 10.01 13.63 -1.06
CA ILE A 74 10.09 12.51 -0.10
C ILE A 74 10.33 13.08 1.29
N ARG A 75 9.57 12.62 2.28
CA ARG A 75 9.74 12.95 3.68
C ARG A 75 9.76 11.66 4.50
N LYS A 76 10.54 11.67 5.57
CA LYS A 76 10.61 10.57 6.54
C LYS A 76 10.57 11.15 7.95
N GLY A 77 10.09 10.36 8.88
CA GLY A 77 10.05 10.74 10.28
C GLY A 77 9.72 9.56 11.18
N MET A 78 9.58 9.84 12.45
CA MET A 78 9.22 8.88 13.49
C MET A 78 8.09 9.48 14.33
N VAL A 79 7.18 8.62 14.77
CA VAL A 79 6.19 8.90 15.79
C VAL A 79 6.49 7.99 16.98
N ASN A 80 6.48 8.55 18.18
CA ASN A 80 6.62 7.81 19.43
C ASN A 80 5.67 8.44 20.46
N THR A 81 4.42 8.01 20.41
CA THR A 81 3.34 8.51 21.26
C THR A 81 2.50 7.36 21.82
N SER A 82 1.50 7.68 22.59
CA SER A 82 0.49 6.72 23.03
C SER A 82 -0.86 7.43 23.16
N PHE A 83 -1.93 6.71 22.90
CA PHE A 83 -3.29 7.22 23.07
C PHE A 83 -4.12 6.32 23.98
N ALA A 84 -5.12 6.91 24.64
CA ALA A 84 -6.05 6.20 25.49
C ALA A 84 -7.18 5.59 24.64
N THR A 85 -7.55 4.37 24.95
CA THR A 85 -8.61 3.63 24.24
C THR A 85 -9.72 3.27 25.23
N PRO A 86 -10.87 3.96 25.20
CA PRO A 86 -11.93 3.73 26.20
C PRO A 86 -12.63 2.37 26.06
N PHE A 87 -12.59 1.76 24.85
CA PHE A 87 -13.35 0.54 24.53
C PHE A 87 -12.47 -0.65 24.12
N TYR A 88 -11.17 -0.62 24.40
CA TYR A 88 -10.25 -1.68 24.05
C TYR A 88 -9.66 -2.34 25.30
N ILE A 89 -9.22 -3.61 25.18
CA ILE A 89 -8.63 -4.39 26.29
C ILE A 89 -7.45 -3.65 26.94
N LYS A 90 -6.65 -2.95 26.13
CA LYS A 90 -5.55 -2.12 26.63
C LYS A 90 -6.04 -0.68 26.83
N LYS A 91 -5.93 -0.15 28.06
CA LYS A 91 -6.28 1.25 28.36
C LYS A 91 -5.44 2.29 27.60
N ARG A 92 -4.23 1.92 27.20
CA ARG A 92 -3.34 2.73 26.37
C ARG A 92 -2.72 1.86 25.28
N VAL A 93 -2.66 2.40 24.09
CA VAL A 93 -1.98 1.78 22.93
C VAL A 93 -0.79 2.65 22.57
N ALA A 94 0.38 2.03 22.44
CA ALA A 94 1.57 2.69 21.92
C ALA A 94 1.35 2.96 20.43
N ASP A 95 1.72 4.16 20.01
CA ASP A 95 1.76 4.56 18.59
C ASP A 95 3.21 4.92 18.28
N HIS A 96 3.99 3.87 17.93
CA HIS A 96 5.43 3.95 17.72
C HIS A 96 5.80 3.34 16.38
N TYR A 97 6.19 4.20 15.42
CA TYR A 97 6.54 3.78 14.08
C TYR A 97 7.44 4.77 13.37
N ASN A 98 8.17 4.31 12.37
CA ASN A 98 8.82 5.14 11.37
C ASN A 98 7.91 5.27 10.14
N TRP A 99 7.90 6.43 9.51
CA TRP A 99 7.09 6.68 8.32
C TRP A 99 7.90 7.30 7.19
N LEU A 100 7.43 7.04 5.97
CA LEU A 100 7.86 7.67 4.74
C LEU A 100 6.63 8.17 3.99
N ARG A 101 6.68 9.41 3.51
CA ARG A 101 5.67 9.97 2.64
C ARG A 101 6.31 10.44 1.34
N ALA A 102 5.78 9.96 0.22
CA ALA A 102 6.09 10.38 -1.13
C ALA A 102 4.92 11.20 -1.68
N ASP A 103 5.14 12.48 -1.94
CA ASP A 103 4.15 13.39 -2.57
C ASP A 103 4.36 13.38 -4.08
N PHE A 104 3.28 13.30 -4.87
CA PHE A 104 3.30 13.26 -6.33
C PHE A 104 2.58 14.47 -6.92
N ARG A 105 3.03 14.91 -8.12
CA ARG A 105 2.42 16.06 -8.81
C ARG A 105 1.00 15.80 -9.29
N GLN A 106 0.60 14.53 -9.40
CA GLN A 106 -0.72 14.10 -9.85
C GLN A 106 -1.82 14.29 -8.80
N GLY A 107 -1.55 15.01 -7.70
CA GLY A 107 -2.57 15.34 -6.70
C GLY A 107 -2.76 14.27 -5.62
N PHE A 108 -1.78 13.39 -5.43
CA PHE A 108 -1.79 12.40 -4.36
C PHE A 108 -0.44 12.25 -3.67
N ALA A 109 -0.46 11.59 -2.54
CA ALA A 109 0.72 11.08 -1.86
C ALA A 109 0.51 9.61 -1.46
N ILE A 110 1.59 8.88 -1.25
CA ILE A 110 1.58 7.58 -0.59
C ILE A 110 2.38 7.69 0.70
N GLU A 111 1.83 7.17 1.79
CA GLU A 111 2.51 7.10 3.09
C GLU A 111 2.68 5.65 3.49
N LEU A 112 3.91 5.28 3.83
CA LEU A 112 4.27 4.00 4.42
C LEU A 112 4.53 4.18 5.91
N ARG A 113 4.17 3.18 6.72
CA ARG A 113 4.53 3.09 8.14
C ARG A 113 5.14 1.74 8.42
N ALA A 114 6.18 1.72 9.23
CA ALA A 114 6.82 0.52 9.73
C ALA A 114 6.76 0.54 11.27
N TYR A 115 6.00 -0.39 11.83
CA TYR A 115 5.88 -0.71 13.25
C TYR A 115 6.77 -1.92 13.57
N ASP A 116 7.02 -2.18 14.85
CA ASP A 116 7.81 -3.36 15.27
C ASP A 116 7.07 -4.69 15.05
N ASP A 117 5.75 -4.63 14.83
CA ASP A 117 4.87 -5.78 14.61
C ASP A 117 4.19 -5.80 13.23
N GLY A 118 4.49 -4.83 12.34
CA GLY A 118 3.86 -4.80 11.03
C GLY A 118 4.15 -3.56 10.20
N VAL A 119 3.54 -3.53 9.03
CA VAL A 119 3.62 -2.40 8.09
C VAL A 119 2.23 -1.98 7.63
N ALA A 120 2.11 -0.73 7.24
CA ALA A 120 0.91 -0.19 6.62
C ALA A 120 1.27 0.77 5.50
N TYR A 121 0.37 0.91 4.51
CA TYR A 121 0.42 2.00 3.55
C TYR A 121 -0.96 2.61 3.35
N ARG A 122 -0.99 3.83 2.83
CA ARG A 122 -2.22 4.50 2.40
C ARG A 122 -1.96 5.49 1.27
N PHE A 123 -2.95 5.65 0.41
CA PHE A 123 -3.05 6.79 -0.48
C PHE A 123 -3.64 8.01 0.27
N ILE A 124 -3.19 9.19 -0.08
CA ILE A 124 -3.64 10.46 0.50
C ILE A 124 -3.92 11.42 -0.65
N SER A 125 -5.14 11.94 -0.75
CA SER A 125 -5.42 13.07 -1.64
C SER A 125 -4.64 14.31 -1.18
N THR A 126 -4.01 15.00 -2.11
CA THR A 126 -3.36 16.30 -1.86
C THR A 126 -4.12 17.45 -2.55
N THR A 127 -5.34 17.18 -3.01
CA THR A 127 -6.26 18.15 -3.58
C THR A 127 -7.47 18.37 -2.68
N ASP A 128 -8.08 19.54 -2.73
CA ASP A 128 -9.26 19.90 -1.92
C ASP A 128 -10.59 19.46 -2.55
N ARG A 129 -10.54 18.75 -3.69
CA ARG A 129 -11.75 18.25 -4.36
C ARG A 129 -12.21 16.92 -3.77
N SER A 130 -13.51 16.69 -3.76
CA SER A 130 -14.08 15.36 -3.53
C SER A 130 -13.63 14.40 -4.62
N LEU A 131 -13.31 13.18 -4.24
CA LEU A 131 -12.88 12.11 -5.13
C LEU A 131 -13.80 10.90 -4.93
N VAL A 132 -14.10 10.24 -6.03
CA VAL A 132 -14.79 8.94 -6.00
C VAL A 132 -13.80 7.88 -6.46
N VAL A 133 -13.56 6.88 -5.62
CA VAL A 133 -12.69 5.76 -5.93
C VAL A 133 -13.51 4.69 -6.62
N ALA A 134 -13.16 4.34 -7.85
CA ALA A 134 -13.80 3.28 -8.61
C ALA A 134 -13.23 1.90 -8.25
N SER A 135 -11.91 1.80 -8.07
CA SER A 135 -11.25 0.55 -7.67
C SER A 135 -9.89 0.81 -7.04
N GLU A 136 -9.42 -0.15 -6.27
CA GLU A 136 -8.07 -0.16 -5.69
C GLU A 136 -7.37 -1.49 -6.03
N GLU A 137 -6.13 -1.42 -6.46
CA GLU A 137 -5.23 -2.55 -6.55
C GLU A 137 -4.39 -2.59 -5.26
N ALA A 138 -4.77 -3.48 -4.34
CA ALA A 138 -4.18 -3.63 -3.02
C ALA A 138 -3.88 -5.10 -2.78
N GLY A 139 -2.76 -5.59 -3.32
CA GLY A 139 -2.34 -6.97 -3.21
C GLY A 139 -1.17 -7.16 -2.25
N ALA A 140 -0.87 -8.42 -1.95
CA ALA A 140 0.37 -8.86 -1.34
C ALA A 140 0.85 -10.12 -2.07
N ALA A 141 2.01 -10.05 -2.72
CA ALA A 141 2.63 -11.19 -3.37
C ALA A 141 3.57 -11.90 -2.39
N PHE A 142 3.17 -13.06 -1.91
CA PHE A 142 3.99 -13.87 -1.02
C PHE A 142 4.97 -14.72 -1.86
N PRO A 143 6.28 -14.71 -1.54
CA PRO A 143 7.28 -15.48 -2.30
C PRO A 143 7.21 -16.98 -2.07
N GLU A 144 6.53 -17.42 -1.02
CA GLU A 144 6.38 -18.81 -0.60
C GLU A 144 4.92 -19.08 -0.19
N ASP A 145 4.56 -20.35 -0.06
CA ASP A 145 3.25 -20.79 0.45
C ASP A 145 3.24 -20.67 1.98
N TRP A 146 2.66 -19.58 2.46
CA TRP A 146 2.62 -19.23 3.88
C TRP A 146 1.21 -19.39 4.43
N THR A 147 1.09 -19.78 5.68
CA THR A 147 -0.21 -19.73 6.37
C THR A 147 -0.61 -18.27 6.59
N CYS A 148 -1.75 -17.90 6.03
CA CYS A 148 -2.31 -16.57 6.18
C CYS A 148 -3.59 -16.62 7.02
N TRP A 149 -3.76 -15.63 7.89
CA TRP A 149 -4.99 -15.42 8.65
C TRP A 149 -5.76 -14.27 7.98
N VAL A 150 -6.80 -14.63 7.23
CA VAL A 150 -7.61 -13.66 6.47
C VAL A 150 -9.01 -13.63 7.03
N PRO A 151 -9.50 -12.47 7.51
CA PRO A 151 -10.89 -12.35 7.93
C PRO A 151 -11.80 -12.34 6.70
N TYR A 152 -12.56 -13.40 6.52
CA TYR A 152 -13.62 -13.45 5.52
C TYR A 152 -14.91 -12.88 6.11
N VAL A 153 -15.59 -12.03 5.36
CA VAL A 153 -16.88 -11.48 5.75
C VAL A 153 -17.97 -12.38 5.18
N ARG A 154 -18.92 -12.78 6.01
CA ARG A 154 -20.14 -13.46 5.56
C ARG A 154 -21.20 -12.44 5.17
N ASP A 155 -22.20 -12.86 4.40
CA ASP A 155 -23.40 -12.06 4.17
C ASP A 155 -24.14 -11.78 5.48
N CYS A 156 -25.12 -10.87 5.46
CA CYS A 156 -25.89 -10.50 6.65
C CYS A 156 -26.67 -11.68 7.26
N ASP A 157 -26.91 -12.74 6.49
CA ASP A 157 -27.62 -13.96 6.94
C ASP A 157 -26.61 -15.03 7.45
N GLY A 158 -25.31 -14.79 7.30
CA GLY A 158 -24.23 -15.70 7.74
C GLY A 158 -24.13 -16.97 6.94
N THR A 159 -24.75 -17.04 5.76
CA THR A 159 -24.84 -18.24 4.93
C THR A 159 -23.74 -18.37 3.91
N GLU A 160 -23.27 -17.24 3.35
CA GLU A 160 -22.26 -17.23 2.29
C GLU A 160 -21.08 -16.33 2.64
N ILE A 161 -19.88 -16.71 2.19
CA ILE A 161 -18.71 -15.85 2.20
C ILE A 161 -18.84 -14.89 1.01
N VAL A 162 -18.93 -13.59 1.30
CA VAL A 162 -19.10 -12.56 0.26
C VAL A 162 -17.76 -12.02 -0.23
N PRO A 163 -17.65 -11.60 -1.50
CA PRO A 163 -16.48 -10.95 -2.03
C PRO A 163 -16.10 -9.69 -1.24
N PHE A 164 -14.83 -9.36 -1.22
CA PHE A 164 -14.26 -8.23 -0.46
C PHE A 164 -15.01 -6.90 -0.65
N GLY A 165 -15.48 -6.61 -1.87
CA GLY A 165 -16.25 -5.39 -2.15
C GLY A 165 -17.62 -5.29 -1.46
N SER A 166 -18.14 -6.37 -0.92
CA SER A 166 -19.42 -6.41 -0.19
C SER A 166 -19.27 -6.23 1.32
N GLN A 167 -18.05 -6.11 1.83
CA GLN A 167 -17.73 -6.05 3.27
C GLN A 167 -18.34 -4.86 3.99
N PHE A 168 -18.61 -3.76 3.30
CA PHE A 168 -19.20 -2.56 3.91
C PHE A 168 -20.63 -2.75 4.43
N LYS A 169 -21.27 -3.88 4.13
CA LYS A 169 -22.63 -4.19 4.58
C LYS A 169 -22.66 -5.06 5.84
N THR A 170 -21.53 -5.63 6.26
CA THR A 170 -21.46 -6.55 7.40
C THR A 170 -20.48 -6.04 8.45
N SER A 171 -20.80 -6.21 9.73
CA SER A 171 -19.90 -5.89 10.83
C SER A 171 -18.81 -6.94 10.97
N PHE A 172 -17.55 -6.52 11.11
CA PHE A 172 -16.44 -7.41 11.42
C PHE A 172 -16.56 -8.06 12.81
N GLU A 173 -17.42 -7.54 13.68
CA GLU A 173 -17.62 -8.02 15.04
C GLU A 173 -18.28 -9.42 15.09
N ASN A 174 -18.88 -9.87 14.01
CA ASN A 174 -19.56 -11.18 13.90
C ASN A 174 -18.68 -12.31 13.34
N LEU A 175 -17.38 -12.10 13.20
CA LEU A 175 -16.45 -13.05 12.59
C LEU A 175 -15.72 -13.97 13.60
N TYR A 176 -16.10 -13.93 14.88
CA TYR A 176 -15.51 -14.75 15.95
C TYR A 176 -16.46 -15.83 16.40
#